data_7e036e720b5b229b4df35a99d2e8af6e
#
_entry.id   7e036e720b5b229b4df35a99d2e8af6e
#
_cell.length_a   1.000
_cell.length_b   1.000
_cell.length_c   1.000
_cell.angle_alpha   90.00
_cell.angle_beta   90.00
_cell.angle_gamma   90.00
#
_symmetry.space_group_name_H-M   'P 1'
#
loop_
_entity.id
_entity.type
_entity.pdbx_description
1 polymer ?
#
loop_
_entity_poly.entity_id
_entity_poly.type
_entity_poly.pdbx_seq_one_letter_code
_entity_poly.pdbx_strand_id
1 'polypeptide(L)'
;GVFNLVNGDGNGVGTDLSSHSDIDMISFTGSTRAGKLISKNAADTIKRVCLELGGKGGNIVFSDSHPEAVREGVRNIMSNSGQSCDAPTRMLVEKSIYKRAIEEAADEANKIKVDIASKYGNHIGPVISKTQYDKIIDLINSGINEGATLVAGGPEKPIGLEKGYFVKPTIFTNVTNNM
;
A
#
# COMPACT_ATOMS: atom_id res chain seq x y z
N GLY A 1 19.54 29.92 -4.84
CA GLY A 1 18.67 30.14 -3.73
C GLY A 1 18.78 29.07 -2.64
N VAL A 2 18.05 29.28 -1.56
CA VAL A 2 18.00 28.33 -0.45
C VAL A 2 17.09 27.13 -0.80
N PHE A 3 16.03 27.38 -1.57
CA PHE A 3 15.12 26.36 -2.09
C PHE A 3 15.06 26.44 -3.61
N ASN A 4 15.25 25.30 -4.27
CA ASN A 4 15.23 25.20 -5.72
C ASN A 4 14.37 23.97 -6.10
N LEU A 5 13.43 24.15 -7.03
CA LEU A 5 12.57 23.09 -7.56
C LEU A 5 12.98 22.76 -8.99
N VAL A 6 13.31 21.49 -9.24
CA VAL A 6 13.57 20.97 -10.59
C VAL A 6 12.59 19.84 -10.87
N ASN A 7 11.77 20.01 -11.90
CA ASN A 7 10.82 18.97 -12.34
C ASN A 7 11.49 18.00 -13.32
N GLY A 8 11.17 16.72 -13.19
CA GLY A 8 11.65 15.70 -14.10
C GLY A 8 11.28 14.29 -13.63
N ASP A 9 11.66 13.30 -14.40
CA ASP A 9 11.45 11.91 -14.05
C ASP A 9 12.61 11.32 -13.24
N GLY A 10 12.40 10.09 -12.73
CA GLY A 10 13.41 9.40 -11.91
C GLY A 10 14.64 8.96 -12.71
N ASN A 11 14.49 8.67 -14.01
CA ASN A 11 15.60 8.21 -14.86
C ASN A 11 16.48 9.37 -15.34
N GLY A 12 15.92 10.55 -15.54
CA GLY A 12 16.63 11.77 -15.83
C GLY A 12 17.07 12.48 -14.54
N VAL A 13 16.30 13.48 -14.14
CA VAL A 13 16.62 14.37 -13.01
C VAL A 13 16.94 13.61 -11.72
N GLY A 14 16.21 12.53 -11.41
CA GLY A 14 16.47 11.73 -10.21
C GLY A 14 17.85 11.05 -10.24
N THR A 15 18.26 10.54 -11.40
CA THR A 15 19.60 9.95 -11.60
C THR A 15 20.67 11.03 -11.50
N ASP A 16 20.50 12.15 -12.20
CA ASP A 16 21.46 13.24 -12.21
C ASP A 16 21.68 13.81 -10.79
N LEU A 17 20.60 14.07 -10.04
CA LEU A 17 20.71 14.52 -8.65
C LEU A 17 21.40 13.51 -7.75
N SER A 18 21.12 12.21 -7.91
CA SER A 18 21.70 11.17 -7.06
C SER A 18 23.19 10.91 -7.33
N SER A 19 23.68 11.23 -8.53
CA SER A 19 25.10 11.05 -8.93
C SER A 19 25.91 12.34 -8.91
N HIS A 20 25.27 13.52 -8.79
CA HIS A 20 25.96 14.81 -8.91
C HIS A 20 27.00 15.02 -7.79
N SER A 21 28.22 15.45 -8.16
CA SER A 21 29.33 15.63 -7.22
C SER A 21 29.08 16.71 -6.16
N ASP A 22 28.33 17.75 -6.50
CA ASP A 22 28.10 18.92 -5.64
C ASP A 22 26.85 18.74 -4.74
N ILE A 23 26.27 17.55 -4.70
CA ILE A 23 25.19 17.21 -3.78
C ILE A 23 25.73 16.33 -2.65
N ASP A 24 25.62 16.81 -1.42
CA ASP A 24 26.16 16.16 -0.22
C ASP A 24 25.22 15.12 0.38
N MET A 25 23.91 15.26 0.15
CA MET A 25 22.90 14.37 0.74
C MET A 25 21.70 14.19 -0.18
N ILE A 26 21.19 12.96 -0.23
CA ILE A 26 19.89 12.61 -0.85
C ILE A 26 18.93 12.13 0.22
N SER A 27 17.76 12.74 0.29
CA SER A 27 16.59 12.22 1.02
C SER A 27 15.54 11.79 0.00
N PHE A 28 15.14 10.53 0.03
CA PHE A 28 14.26 9.93 -0.96
C PHE A 28 13.14 9.12 -0.33
N THR A 29 11.92 9.36 -0.78
CA THR A 29 10.75 8.52 -0.48
C THR A 29 10.24 7.88 -1.76
N GLY A 30 10.10 6.55 -1.78
CA GLY A 30 9.60 5.83 -2.95
C GLY A 30 9.87 4.34 -2.94
N SER A 31 10.06 3.74 -4.12
CA SER A 31 10.22 2.29 -4.25
C SER A 31 11.59 1.79 -3.79
N THR A 32 11.63 0.57 -3.24
CA THR A 32 12.88 -0.13 -2.90
C THR A 32 13.84 -0.22 -4.09
N ARG A 33 13.32 -0.41 -5.31
CA ARG A 33 14.14 -0.44 -6.53
C ARG A 33 14.85 0.89 -6.76
N ALA A 34 14.14 2.01 -6.66
CA ALA A 34 14.73 3.33 -6.83
C ALA A 34 15.71 3.66 -5.69
N GLY A 35 15.38 3.33 -4.44
CA GLY A 35 16.28 3.51 -3.30
C GLY A 35 17.61 2.77 -3.47
N LYS A 36 17.58 1.53 -3.97
CA LYS A 36 18.80 0.78 -4.31
C LYS A 36 19.65 1.46 -5.38
N LEU A 37 19.03 2.03 -6.42
CA LEU A 37 19.75 2.77 -7.47
C LEU A 37 20.37 4.05 -6.93
N ILE A 38 19.62 4.81 -6.17
CA ILE A 38 20.11 6.04 -5.51
C ILE A 38 21.31 5.73 -4.62
N SER A 39 21.25 4.68 -3.80
CA SER A 39 22.36 4.28 -2.94
C SER A 39 23.61 3.93 -3.75
N LYS A 40 23.45 3.25 -4.88
CA LYS A 40 24.58 2.94 -5.78
C LYS A 40 25.19 4.21 -6.40
N ASN A 41 24.36 5.11 -6.93
CA ASN A 41 24.83 6.36 -7.53
C ASN A 41 25.52 7.27 -6.52
N ALA A 42 25.03 7.29 -5.27
CA ALA A 42 25.55 8.11 -4.20
C ALA A 42 26.92 7.61 -3.67
N ALA A 43 27.26 6.35 -3.91
CA ALA A 43 28.46 5.72 -3.35
C ALA A 43 29.77 6.36 -3.86
N ASP A 44 29.84 6.75 -5.13
CA ASP A 44 31.04 7.31 -5.75
C ASP A 44 31.49 8.62 -5.10
N THR A 45 30.59 9.38 -4.52
CA THR A 45 30.88 10.65 -3.83
C THR A 45 30.70 10.56 -2.32
N ILE A 46 30.40 9.36 -1.79
CA ILE A 46 30.18 9.08 -0.35
C ILE A 46 29.12 10.01 0.26
N LYS A 47 28.15 10.45 -0.56
CA LYS A 47 27.07 11.32 -0.08
C LYS A 47 26.14 10.59 0.87
N ARG A 48 25.60 11.30 1.85
CA ARG A 48 24.61 10.74 2.77
C ARG A 48 23.31 10.40 2.04
N VAL A 49 22.76 9.23 2.33
CA VAL A 49 21.47 8.79 1.78
C VAL A 49 20.50 8.49 2.91
N CYS A 50 19.31 9.10 2.86
CA CYS A 50 18.18 8.82 3.72
C CYS A 50 17.05 8.25 2.86
N LEU A 51 16.59 7.04 3.18
CA LEU A 51 15.61 6.31 2.37
C LEU A 51 14.36 6.00 3.20
N GLU A 52 13.21 6.46 2.70
CA GLU A 52 11.88 6.06 3.14
C GLU A 52 11.24 5.22 2.04
N LEU A 53 11.08 3.92 2.28
CA LEU A 53 10.71 2.94 1.26
C LEU A 53 9.41 2.24 1.62
N GLY A 54 8.85 1.50 0.67
CA GLY A 54 7.65 0.70 0.91
C GLY A 54 7.89 -0.50 1.81
N GLY A 55 6.83 -0.98 2.42
CA GLY A 55 6.86 -2.13 3.32
C GLY A 55 5.53 -2.90 3.32
N LYS A 56 5.52 -4.00 4.08
CA LYS A 56 4.35 -4.81 4.42
C LYS A 56 4.35 -5.01 5.94
N GLY A 57 3.97 -3.95 6.66
CA GLY A 57 3.87 -3.96 8.11
C GLY A 57 2.89 -5.01 8.63
N GLY A 58 3.12 -5.51 9.84
CA GLY A 58 2.19 -6.38 10.55
C GLY A 58 1.28 -5.57 11.48
N ASN A 59 -0.01 -5.89 11.47
CA ASN A 59 -0.96 -5.49 12.51
C ASN A 59 -1.20 -6.73 13.40
N ILE A 60 -0.82 -6.65 14.68
CA ILE A 60 -0.88 -7.79 15.61
C ILE A 60 -2.05 -7.58 16.56
N VAL A 61 -2.99 -8.53 16.57
CA VAL A 61 -4.22 -8.46 17.37
C VAL A 61 -4.31 -9.68 18.30
N PHE A 62 -4.21 -9.42 19.61
CA PHE A 62 -4.39 -10.42 20.66
C PHE A 62 -5.84 -10.45 21.18
N SER A 63 -6.18 -11.48 21.95
CA SER A 63 -7.54 -11.66 22.50
C SER A 63 -7.96 -10.58 23.48
N ASP A 64 -7.01 -9.93 24.13
CA ASP A 64 -7.19 -8.83 25.08
C ASP A 64 -7.04 -7.43 24.43
N SER A 65 -6.90 -7.35 23.12
CA SER A 65 -6.88 -6.09 22.38
C SER A 65 -8.21 -5.34 22.52
N HIS A 66 -8.16 -4.02 22.27
CA HIS A 66 -9.37 -3.20 22.24
C HIS A 66 -10.45 -3.81 21.34
N PRO A 67 -11.74 -3.81 21.70
CA PRO A 67 -12.81 -4.44 20.91
C PRO A 67 -12.89 -4.00 19.43
N GLU A 68 -12.50 -2.76 19.13
CA GLU A 68 -12.48 -2.22 17.77
C GLU A 68 -11.17 -2.47 17.00
N ALA A 69 -10.17 -3.13 17.59
CA ALA A 69 -8.83 -3.26 17.01
C ALA A 69 -8.82 -3.85 15.58
N VAL A 70 -9.66 -4.85 15.32
CA VAL A 70 -9.79 -5.44 13.99
C VAL A 70 -10.38 -4.44 13.00
N ARG A 71 -11.48 -3.77 13.36
CA ARG A 71 -12.18 -2.80 12.50
C ARG A 71 -11.32 -1.58 12.22
N GLU A 72 -10.67 -1.04 13.24
CA GLU A 72 -9.71 0.07 13.09
C GLU A 72 -8.53 -0.31 12.21
N GLY A 73 -8.02 -1.54 12.36
CA GLY A 73 -6.99 -2.10 11.49
C GLY A 73 -7.42 -2.12 10.03
N VAL A 74 -8.63 -2.56 9.73
CA VAL A 74 -9.18 -2.56 8.35
C VAL A 74 -9.32 -1.13 7.82
N ARG A 75 -9.89 -0.20 8.59
CA ARG A 75 -10.01 1.22 8.17
C ARG A 75 -8.65 1.84 7.86
N ASN A 76 -7.67 1.58 8.71
CA ASN A 76 -6.30 2.09 8.55
C ASN A 76 -5.66 1.57 7.26
N ILE A 77 -5.70 0.24 7.03
CA ILE A 77 -5.16 -0.38 5.81
C ILE A 77 -5.82 0.18 4.54
N MET A 78 -7.14 0.40 4.55
CA MET A 78 -7.89 0.85 3.39
C MET A 78 -7.82 2.36 3.16
N SER A 79 -7.34 3.13 4.14
CA SER A 79 -7.11 4.57 4.00
C SER A 79 -6.24 4.86 2.77
N ASN A 80 -6.57 5.92 2.04
CA ASN A 80 -5.91 6.28 0.78
C ASN A 80 -5.83 5.10 -0.23
N SER A 81 -6.82 4.20 -0.22
CA SER A 81 -6.85 2.98 -1.04
C SER A 81 -5.63 2.06 -0.81
N GLY A 82 -5.08 2.04 0.41
CA GLY A 82 -3.92 1.24 0.78
C GLY A 82 -2.57 1.75 0.26
N GLN A 83 -2.54 2.95 -0.29
CA GLN A 83 -1.35 3.53 -0.91
C GLN A 83 -0.49 4.30 0.10
N SER A 84 -0.07 3.64 1.18
CA SER A 84 0.79 4.17 2.23
C SER A 84 1.93 3.22 2.53
N CYS A 85 3.14 3.77 2.77
CA CYS A 85 4.34 2.98 3.06
C CYS A 85 4.24 2.24 4.40
N ASP A 86 3.48 2.76 5.34
CA ASP A 86 3.23 2.25 6.68
C ASP A 86 1.94 1.42 6.79
N ALA A 87 1.18 1.22 5.70
CA ALA A 87 -0.05 0.43 5.73
C ALA A 87 0.20 -0.99 6.26
N PRO A 88 -0.36 -1.40 7.42
CA PRO A 88 -0.10 -2.69 8.03
C PRO A 88 -0.98 -3.78 7.38
N THR A 89 -0.66 -4.12 6.14
CA THR A 89 -1.48 -4.97 5.26
C THR A 89 -1.52 -6.45 5.64
N ARG A 90 -0.75 -6.87 6.65
CA ARG A 90 -0.78 -8.23 7.19
C ARG A 90 -1.33 -8.20 8.61
N MET A 91 -2.58 -8.65 8.80
CA MET A 91 -3.17 -8.76 10.12
C MET A 91 -2.87 -10.14 10.72
N LEU A 92 -2.08 -10.17 11.79
CA LEU A 92 -1.69 -11.35 12.54
C LEU A 92 -2.59 -11.46 13.77
N VAL A 93 -3.51 -12.40 13.74
CA VAL A 93 -4.57 -12.53 14.76
C VAL A 93 -4.34 -13.75 15.63
N GLU A 94 -4.47 -13.58 16.94
CA GLU A 94 -4.43 -14.70 17.89
C GLU A 94 -5.50 -15.74 17.53
N LYS A 95 -5.11 -17.01 17.56
CA LYS A 95 -5.96 -18.14 17.12
C LYS A 95 -7.32 -18.20 17.83
N SER A 96 -7.37 -17.84 19.12
CA SER A 96 -8.58 -17.89 19.94
C SER A 96 -9.70 -16.98 19.43
N ILE A 97 -9.36 -15.84 18.78
CA ILE A 97 -10.30 -14.86 18.27
C ILE A 97 -10.37 -14.83 16.73
N TYR A 98 -9.65 -15.71 16.05
CA TYR A 98 -9.47 -15.66 14.59
C TYR A 98 -10.80 -15.66 13.82
N LYS A 99 -11.75 -16.53 14.20
CA LYS A 99 -13.06 -16.60 13.52
C LYS A 99 -13.83 -15.28 13.64
N ARG A 100 -13.90 -14.71 14.85
CA ARG A 100 -14.55 -13.40 15.09
C ARG A 100 -13.86 -12.30 14.29
N ALA A 101 -12.52 -12.30 14.28
CA ALA A 101 -11.77 -11.28 13.56
C ALA A 101 -12.02 -11.33 12.04
N ILE A 102 -12.18 -12.50 11.45
CA ILE A 102 -12.56 -12.64 10.02
C ILE A 102 -13.93 -11.99 9.76
N GLU A 103 -14.93 -12.30 10.59
CA GLU A 103 -16.29 -11.75 10.45
C GLU A 103 -16.29 -10.21 10.59
N GLU A 104 -15.59 -9.68 11.60
CA GLU A 104 -15.45 -8.24 11.84
C GLU A 104 -14.70 -7.53 10.69
N ALA A 105 -13.61 -8.14 10.19
CA ALA A 105 -12.83 -7.57 9.10
C ALA A 105 -13.62 -7.53 7.79
N ALA A 106 -14.32 -8.62 7.45
CA ALA A 106 -15.15 -8.70 6.26
C ALA A 106 -16.32 -7.69 6.32
N ASP A 107 -17.01 -7.62 7.47
CA ASP A 107 -18.09 -6.66 7.71
C ASP A 107 -17.62 -5.21 7.55
N GLU A 108 -16.47 -4.88 8.13
CA GLU A 108 -15.91 -3.52 8.04
C GLU A 108 -15.47 -3.17 6.63
N ALA A 109 -14.78 -4.08 5.93
CA ALA A 109 -14.37 -3.86 4.54
C ALA A 109 -15.57 -3.62 3.60
N ASN A 110 -16.65 -4.35 3.80
CA ASN A 110 -17.89 -4.20 3.00
C ASN A 110 -18.62 -2.87 3.26
N LYS A 111 -18.37 -2.20 4.38
CA LYS A 111 -18.92 -0.86 4.69
C LYS A 111 -18.14 0.27 4.03
N ILE A 112 -16.88 0.03 3.67
CA ILE A 112 -16.04 1.05 3.06
C ILE A 112 -16.52 1.33 1.64
N LYS A 113 -16.97 2.55 1.41
CA LYS A 113 -17.41 3.02 0.10
C LYS A 113 -16.21 3.33 -0.80
N VAL A 114 -16.37 3.05 -2.08
CA VAL A 114 -15.44 3.46 -3.13
C VAL A 114 -16.15 4.45 -4.02
N ASP A 115 -15.54 5.62 -4.27
CA ASP A 115 -16.18 6.66 -5.10
C ASP A 115 -15.11 7.57 -5.76
N ILE A 116 -15.56 8.47 -6.62
CA ILE A 116 -14.68 9.44 -7.29
C ILE A 116 -14.14 10.48 -6.29
N ALA A 117 -12.88 10.87 -6.45
CA ALA A 117 -12.19 11.77 -5.52
C ALA A 117 -12.80 13.16 -5.38
N SER A 118 -13.56 13.63 -6.38
CA SER A 118 -14.23 14.94 -6.35
C SER A 118 -15.55 14.94 -5.56
N LYS A 119 -16.05 13.79 -5.14
CA LYS A 119 -17.29 13.68 -4.39
C LYS A 119 -17.02 13.87 -2.90
N TYR A 120 -17.86 14.65 -2.24
CA TYR A 120 -17.79 14.79 -0.79
C TYR A 120 -18.30 13.52 -0.09
N GLY A 121 -17.64 13.15 1.00
CA GLY A 121 -18.08 12.01 1.83
C GLY A 121 -16.90 11.18 2.33
N ASN A 122 -17.25 10.20 3.17
CA ASN A 122 -16.28 9.22 3.68
C ASN A 122 -16.22 8.02 2.73
N HIS A 123 -15.26 8.04 1.81
CA HIS A 123 -15.00 6.99 0.84
C HIS A 123 -13.52 6.94 0.46
N ILE A 124 -13.08 5.83 -0.10
CA ILE A 124 -11.76 5.72 -0.71
C ILE A 124 -11.86 6.00 -2.21
N GLY A 125 -10.78 6.56 -2.77
CA GLY A 125 -10.68 6.93 -4.18
C GLY A 125 -10.06 5.85 -5.07
N PRO A 126 -9.68 6.19 -6.31
CA PRO A 126 -8.95 5.30 -7.20
C PRO A 126 -7.48 5.14 -6.76
N VAL A 127 -6.82 4.11 -7.24
CA VAL A 127 -5.36 4.01 -7.17
C VAL A 127 -4.71 4.90 -8.23
N ILE A 128 -3.43 5.24 -8.02
CA ILE A 128 -2.72 6.33 -8.73
C ILE A 128 -2.61 6.12 -10.26
N SER A 129 -2.57 4.90 -10.76
CA SER A 129 -2.30 4.63 -12.18
C SER A 129 -2.82 3.27 -12.64
N LYS A 130 -2.92 3.11 -13.98
CA LYS A 130 -3.22 1.82 -14.60
C LYS A 130 -2.24 0.73 -14.19
N THR A 131 -0.96 1.05 -14.17
CA THR A 131 0.10 0.09 -13.77
C THR A 131 -0.12 -0.44 -12.34
N GLN A 132 -0.51 0.42 -11.40
CA GLN A 132 -0.81 -0.02 -10.03
C GLN A 132 -2.12 -0.79 -9.97
N TYR A 133 -3.14 -0.35 -10.71
CA TYR A 133 -4.42 -1.07 -10.81
C TYR A 133 -4.21 -2.50 -11.32
N ASP A 134 -3.56 -2.66 -12.47
CA ASP A 134 -3.31 -3.98 -13.06
C ASP A 134 -2.53 -4.88 -12.09
N LYS A 135 -1.46 -4.35 -11.48
CA LYS A 135 -0.67 -5.09 -10.48
C LYS A 135 -1.50 -5.55 -9.28
N ILE A 136 -2.41 -4.71 -8.79
CA ILE A 136 -3.27 -5.06 -7.65
C ILE A 136 -4.25 -6.17 -8.05
N ILE A 137 -4.87 -6.04 -9.21
CA ILE A 137 -5.79 -7.07 -9.74
C ILE A 137 -5.06 -8.41 -9.96
N ASP A 138 -3.86 -8.37 -10.51
CA ASP A 138 -3.04 -9.58 -10.70
C ASP A 138 -2.71 -10.24 -9.34
N LEU A 139 -2.36 -9.44 -8.32
CA LEU A 139 -2.08 -9.97 -6.98
C LEU A 139 -3.34 -10.53 -6.29
N ILE A 140 -4.51 -9.92 -6.49
CA ILE A 140 -5.77 -10.46 -5.98
C ILE A 140 -6.07 -11.81 -6.64
N ASN A 141 -5.91 -11.91 -7.96
CA ASN A 141 -6.07 -13.16 -8.69
C ASN A 141 -5.05 -14.23 -8.26
N SER A 142 -3.80 -13.83 -8.02
CA SER A 142 -2.76 -14.72 -7.48
C SER A 142 -3.18 -15.31 -6.13
N GLY A 143 -3.64 -14.47 -5.20
CA GLY A 143 -4.13 -14.94 -3.90
C GLY A 143 -5.27 -15.96 -4.02
N ILE A 144 -6.22 -15.73 -4.93
CA ILE A 144 -7.31 -16.68 -5.22
C ILE A 144 -6.74 -18.00 -5.78
N ASN A 145 -5.85 -17.92 -6.76
CA ASN A 145 -5.27 -19.08 -7.44
C ASN A 145 -4.36 -19.91 -6.52
N GLU A 146 -3.70 -19.26 -5.56
CA GLU A 146 -2.84 -19.89 -4.56
C GLU A 146 -3.63 -20.52 -3.41
N GLY A 147 -4.95 -20.32 -3.37
CA GLY A 147 -5.86 -20.97 -2.43
C GLY A 147 -6.16 -20.16 -1.16
N ALA A 148 -5.81 -18.88 -1.12
CA ALA A 148 -6.27 -18.00 -0.06
C ALA A 148 -7.80 -17.82 -0.12
N THR A 149 -8.44 -17.67 1.03
CA THR A 149 -9.88 -17.50 1.10
C THR A 149 -10.25 -16.02 0.99
N LEU A 150 -10.90 -15.63 -0.10
CA LEU A 150 -11.44 -14.28 -0.29
C LEU A 150 -12.70 -14.09 0.58
N VAL A 151 -12.68 -13.13 1.50
CA VAL A 151 -13.80 -12.87 2.43
C VAL A 151 -14.46 -11.51 2.21
N ALA A 152 -13.80 -10.60 1.50
CA ALA A 152 -14.36 -9.33 1.07
C ALA A 152 -13.68 -8.84 -0.21
N GLY A 153 -14.36 -8.02 -1.01
CA GLY A 153 -13.81 -7.39 -2.21
C GLY A 153 -13.73 -8.32 -3.42
N GLY A 154 -12.54 -8.40 -4.01
CA GLY A 154 -12.26 -9.22 -5.20
C GLY A 154 -11.80 -8.39 -6.40
N PRO A 155 -11.48 -9.07 -7.54
CA PRO A 155 -10.86 -8.45 -8.70
C PRO A 155 -11.82 -7.60 -9.54
N GLU A 156 -13.14 -7.75 -9.37
CA GLU A 156 -14.12 -7.01 -10.17
C GLU A 156 -14.18 -5.54 -9.74
N LYS A 157 -14.46 -4.67 -10.69
CA LYS A 157 -14.66 -3.25 -10.40
C LYS A 157 -15.86 -2.99 -9.50
N PRO A 158 -15.83 -1.93 -8.67
CA PRO A 158 -17.02 -1.48 -7.96
C PRO A 158 -18.12 -1.09 -8.94
N ILE A 159 -19.36 -1.41 -8.60
CA ILE A 159 -20.54 -1.10 -9.43
C ILE A 159 -20.65 0.42 -9.65
N GLY A 160 -20.86 0.83 -10.88
CA GLY A 160 -20.97 2.24 -11.29
C GLY A 160 -19.61 2.97 -11.43
N LEU A 161 -18.50 2.26 -11.26
CA LEU A 161 -17.12 2.79 -11.39
C LEU A 161 -16.31 2.00 -12.42
N GLU A 162 -16.91 1.68 -13.56
CA GLU A 162 -16.30 0.89 -14.65
C GLU A 162 -15.13 1.63 -15.32
N LYS A 163 -15.16 2.97 -15.28
CA LYS A 163 -14.09 3.83 -15.77
C LYS A 163 -13.18 4.25 -14.61
N GLY A 164 -11.86 4.24 -14.84
CA GLY A 164 -10.86 4.62 -13.82
C GLY A 164 -10.26 3.40 -13.10
N TYR A 165 -9.41 3.67 -12.11
CA TYR A 165 -8.57 2.68 -11.44
C TYR A 165 -9.08 2.36 -10.04
N PHE A 166 -10.36 2.01 -9.94
CA PHE A 166 -11.02 1.71 -8.67
C PHE A 166 -10.89 0.23 -8.32
N VAL A 167 -10.52 -0.04 -7.07
CA VAL A 167 -10.38 -1.38 -6.50
C VAL A 167 -11.28 -1.50 -5.28
N LYS A 168 -11.96 -2.64 -5.12
CA LYS A 168 -12.73 -2.93 -3.92
C LYS A 168 -11.82 -3.18 -2.72
N PRO A 169 -12.19 -2.76 -1.50
CA PRO A 169 -11.55 -3.24 -0.28
C PRO A 169 -11.51 -4.76 -0.26
N THR A 170 -10.32 -5.33 -0.31
CA THR A 170 -10.14 -6.78 -0.51
C THR A 170 -9.42 -7.40 0.67
N ILE A 171 -9.98 -8.46 1.23
CA ILE A 171 -9.43 -9.20 2.37
C ILE A 171 -9.36 -10.69 2.06
N PHE A 172 -8.20 -11.25 2.34
CA PHE A 172 -7.92 -12.68 2.31
C PHE A 172 -7.71 -13.24 3.71
N THR A 173 -8.12 -14.49 3.90
CA THR A 173 -7.83 -15.29 5.09
C THR A 173 -7.21 -16.63 4.69
N ASN A 174 -6.77 -17.40 5.66
CA ASN A 174 -6.07 -18.69 5.45
C ASN A 174 -4.82 -18.54 4.56
N VAL A 175 -4.16 -17.38 4.67
CA VAL A 175 -2.92 -17.09 3.96
C VAL A 175 -1.75 -17.80 4.63
N THR A 176 -0.87 -18.38 3.83
CA THR A 176 0.38 -19.00 4.30
C THR A 176 1.59 -18.17 3.84
N ASN A 177 2.75 -18.40 4.47
CA ASN A 177 3.97 -17.68 4.11
C ASN A 177 4.54 -18.02 2.71
N ASN A 178 3.98 -19.02 2.06
CA ASN A 178 4.41 -19.47 0.73
C ASN A 178 3.59 -18.84 -0.40
N MET A 179 2.55 -18.09 -0.06
CA MET A 179 1.68 -17.35 -0.99
C MET A 179 2.24 -15.95 -1.31
#